data_30b8c984c6909abff8b5ff76cf05ae2d
#
_entry.id   30b8c984c6909abff8b5ff76cf05ae2d
#
_cell.length_a   1.000
_cell.length_b   1.000
_cell.length_c   1.000
_cell.angle_alpha   90.00
_cell.angle_beta   90.00
_cell.angle_gamma   90.00
#
_symmetry.space_group_name_H-M   'P 1'
#
loop_
_entity.id
_entity.type
_entity.pdbx_description
1 polymer ?
#
loop_
_entity_poly.entity_id
_entity_poly.type
_entity_poly.pdbx_seq_one_letter_code
_entity_poly.pdbx_strand_id
1 'polypeptide(L)'
;MEEFRNLGLSENMINALKRKGFTAPTPIQKKIIPIILNEEMDVVGQAQTGTGKTAAFGIPMVERIEDNSKKIQGIVLTPTRELALQVADEINSLKGNKKVKVLPIYGGQPIFEQIKKLRKGVGIVVGTPGRILDLLKRGDLVLNDVSYVVLDEADEMLDMGFINDIEEILRHTNPNKRMLLFSATLPNKIMKLAKKYMGKYKVISAGERNSQLTTNNVEQYHYSVRNSEKFEVLRRVIDNNNDFYGLVFCKTRADVNELTDKLIDKGYNAEGIHGDIAQNQRERILSKFKNKKSNILVATDVAARGIDINNLTHVINYSLPQNPESYVHRIGRTGRAGKKGVAITFVQPDEFRKLKYIEKIAKTNIKRKEPPTIDEIMEGKKYSVMKKVLDIMKSNDYNEDYLQLANILLEENNCGDAKVVIASLLKYIFNNEFKNERNRSNNNRNYKSNKKFYNNRNNGKFKRNNISK
;
A
#
# COMPACT_ATOMS: atom_id res chain seq x y z
N MET A 1 -9.49 27.33 9.17
CA MET A 1 -10.27 26.86 10.35
C MET A 1 -11.73 27.31 10.34
N GLU A 2 -12.05 28.42 9.70
CA GLU A 2 -13.44 28.91 9.59
C GLU A 2 -14.37 27.91 8.92
N GLU A 3 -13.92 27.28 7.85
CA GLU A 3 -14.70 26.21 7.20
C GLU A 3 -15.06 25.04 8.15
N PHE A 4 -14.19 24.70 9.12
CA PHE A 4 -14.53 23.68 10.13
C PHE A 4 -15.55 24.19 11.15
N ARG A 5 -15.53 25.48 11.54
CA ARG A 5 -16.55 26.09 12.39
C ARG A 5 -17.93 26.04 11.73
N ASN A 6 -17.98 26.32 10.43
CA ASN A 6 -19.22 26.27 9.65
C ASN A 6 -19.82 24.84 9.55
N LEU A 7 -19.06 23.79 9.89
CA LEU A 7 -19.59 22.42 9.99
C LEU A 7 -20.31 22.14 11.33
N GLY A 8 -20.34 23.06 12.28
CA GLY A 8 -21.01 22.91 13.57
C GLY A 8 -20.16 22.26 14.66
N LEU A 9 -18.81 22.32 14.55
CA LEU A 9 -17.89 21.77 15.53
C LEU A 9 -17.67 22.72 16.70
N SER A 10 -17.47 22.15 17.91
CA SER A 10 -17.13 22.93 19.10
C SER A 10 -15.73 23.54 19.02
N GLU A 11 -15.50 24.64 19.75
CA GLU A 11 -14.18 25.28 19.83
C GLU A 11 -13.10 24.31 20.38
N ASN A 12 -13.48 23.38 21.26
CA ASN A 12 -12.55 22.34 21.73
C ASN A 12 -12.07 21.43 20.57
N MET A 13 -12.96 21.01 19.69
CA MET A 13 -12.63 20.23 18.50
C MET A 13 -11.81 21.04 17.51
N ILE A 14 -12.18 22.29 17.24
CA ILE A 14 -11.44 23.22 16.38
C ILE A 14 -9.99 23.37 16.85
N ASN A 15 -9.78 23.54 18.16
CA ASN A 15 -8.44 23.64 18.73
C ASN A 15 -7.64 22.33 18.61
N ALA A 16 -8.30 21.16 18.71
CA ALA A 16 -7.66 19.86 18.50
C ALA A 16 -7.21 19.71 17.04
N LEU A 17 -8.07 20.05 16.08
CA LEU A 17 -7.76 20.02 14.65
C LEU A 17 -6.61 20.97 14.29
N LYS A 18 -6.61 22.17 14.85
CA LYS A 18 -5.52 23.15 14.65
C LYS A 18 -4.17 22.61 15.15
N ARG A 19 -4.13 22.03 16.35
CA ARG A 19 -2.91 21.40 16.91
C ARG A 19 -2.40 20.27 16.04
N LYS A 20 -3.29 19.55 15.37
CA LYS A 20 -2.95 18.46 14.46
C LYS A 20 -2.54 18.93 13.05
N GLY A 21 -2.60 20.21 12.76
CA GLY A 21 -2.21 20.79 11.47
C GLY A 21 -3.29 20.71 10.38
N PHE A 22 -4.56 20.50 10.75
CA PHE A 22 -5.65 20.61 9.79
C PHE A 22 -5.82 22.09 9.40
N THR A 23 -5.89 22.36 8.10
CA THR A 23 -6.09 23.72 7.55
C THR A 23 -7.50 23.94 7.02
N ALA A 24 -8.03 22.96 6.30
CA ALA A 24 -9.37 22.97 5.72
C ALA A 24 -9.96 21.56 5.66
N PRO A 25 -11.29 21.39 5.74
CA PRO A 25 -11.94 20.09 5.59
C PRO A 25 -11.89 19.61 4.15
N THR A 26 -11.66 18.30 3.98
CA THR A 26 -11.71 17.65 2.67
C THR A 26 -13.15 17.60 2.13
N PRO A 27 -13.35 17.36 0.81
CA PRO A 27 -14.70 17.28 0.23
C PRO A 27 -15.63 16.28 0.92
N ILE A 28 -15.10 15.11 1.36
CA ILE A 28 -15.90 14.10 2.06
C ILE A 28 -16.26 14.57 3.47
N GLN A 29 -15.35 15.26 4.16
CA GLN A 29 -15.59 15.82 5.50
C GLN A 29 -16.65 16.92 5.45
N LYS A 30 -16.59 17.83 4.47
CA LYS A 30 -17.59 18.90 4.28
C LYS A 30 -19.00 18.35 4.11
N LYS A 31 -19.14 17.21 3.42
CA LYS A 31 -20.44 16.60 3.15
C LYS A 31 -20.96 15.75 4.31
N ILE A 32 -20.11 15.03 5.02
CA ILE A 32 -20.50 14.00 5.99
C ILE A 32 -20.63 14.55 7.42
N ILE A 33 -19.68 15.40 7.85
CA ILE A 33 -19.68 15.90 9.23
C ILE A 33 -21.01 16.58 9.61
N PRO A 34 -21.58 17.52 8.80
CA PRO A 34 -22.85 18.16 9.14
C PRO A 34 -24.00 17.18 9.23
N ILE A 35 -24.05 16.14 8.40
CA ILE A 35 -25.12 15.11 8.44
C ILE A 35 -25.07 14.35 9.75
N ILE A 36 -23.85 13.94 10.18
CA ILE A 36 -23.70 13.21 11.44
C ILE A 36 -24.02 14.09 12.66
N LEU A 37 -23.71 15.40 12.60
CA LEU A 37 -23.95 16.31 13.71
C LEU A 37 -25.41 16.77 13.81
N ASN A 38 -26.06 17.03 12.68
CA ASN A 38 -27.33 17.76 12.65
C ASN A 38 -28.54 16.93 12.20
N GLU A 39 -28.30 15.77 11.56
CA GLU A 39 -29.39 14.94 11.04
C GLU A 39 -29.37 13.56 11.73
N GLU A 40 -30.55 13.00 11.97
CA GLU A 40 -30.70 11.62 12.49
C GLU A 40 -30.73 10.60 11.34
N MET A 41 -29.71 10.59 10.50
CA MET A 41 -29.63 9.71 9.35
C MET A 41 -28.32 8.92 9.33
N ASP A 42 -28.39 7.70 8.87
CA ASP A 42 -27.24 6.87 8.59
C ASP A 42 -26.50 7.38 7.32
N VAL A 43 -25.23 7.04 7.17
CA VAL A 43 -24.42 7.50 6.05
C VAL A 43 -23.68 6.36 5.37
N VAL A 44 -23.82 6.26 4.05
CA VAL A 44 -22.95 5.45 3.19
C VAL A 44 -21.99 6.39 2.48
N GLY A 45 -20.73 6.40 2.91
CA GLY A 45 -19.67 7.24 2.36
C GLY A 45 -18.83 6.50 1.33
N GLN A 46 -18.95 6.86 0.05
CA GLN A 46 -18.08 6.33 -0.99
C GLN A 46 -16.86 7.23 -1.17
N ALA A 47 -15.69 6.75 -0.75
CA ALA A 47 -14.44 7.49 -0.87
C ALA A 47 -13.23 6.57 -0.86
N GLN A 48 -12.19 6.93 -1.61
CA GLN A 48 -10.92 6.20 -1.65
C GLN A 48 -10.11 6.35 -0.36
N THR A 49 -9.11 5.51 -0.16
CA THR A 49 -8.15 5.67 0.95
C THR A 49 -7.36 6.98 0.79
N GLY A 50 -7.10 7.67 1.91
CA GLY A 50 -6.37 8.95 1.91
C GLY A 50 -7.21 10.20 1.61
N THR A 51 -8.53 10.09 1.47
CA THR A 51 -9.45 11.23 1.27
C THR A 51 -9.91 11.90 2.58
N GLY A 52 -9.47 11.38 3.74
CA GLY A 52 -9.85 11.90 5.05
C GLY A 52 -11.11 11.26 5.63
N LYS A 53 -11.47 10.02 5.23
CA LYS A 53 -12.62 9.25 5.76
C LYS A 53 -12.59 9.12 7.28
N THR A 54 -11.45 8.73 7.85
CA THR A 54 -11.31 8.52 9.30
C THR A 54 -11.69 9.76 10.09
N ALA A 55 -11.23 10.93 9.66
CA ALA A 55 -11.62 12.20 10.27
C ALA A 55 -13.09 12.55 9.99
N ALA A 56 -13.65 12.17 8.82
CA ALA A 56 -15.04 12.44 8.47
C ALA A 56 -16.05 11.77 9.43
N PHE A 57 -15.73 10.57 9.94
CA PHE A 57 -16.56 9.91 10.96
C PHE A 57 -16.02 10.10 12.38
N GLY A 58 -14.71 10.15 12.56
CA GLY A 58 -14.08 10.24 13.87
C GLY A 58 -14.35 11.57 14.57
N ILE A 59 -14.28 12.69 13.85
CA ILE A 59 -14.57 14.02 14.39
C ILE A 59 -15.98 14.10 14.98
N PRO A 60 -17.07 13.87 14.20
CA PRO A 60 -18.42 13.99 14.75
C PRO A 60 -18.74 12.90 15.78
N MET A 61 -18.20 11.69 15.68
CA MET A 61 -18.35 10.65 16.69
C MET A 61 -17.73 11.09 18.01
N VAL A 62 -16.50 11.60 18.03
CA VAL A 62 -15.85 12.11 19.24
C VAL A 62 -16.60 13.32 19.80
N GLU A 63 -17.13 14.20 18.94
CA GLU A 63 -17.92 15.36 19.36
C GLU A 63 -19.15 14.94 20.18
N ARG A 64 -19.86 13.90 19.76
CA ARG A 64 -21.13 13.45 20.32
C ARG A 64 -21.02 12.48 21.48
N ILE A 65 -19.92 11.73 21.61
CA ILE A 65 -19.72 10.77 22.71
C ILE A 65 -19.57 11.50 24.03
N GLU A 66 -20.23 10.97 25.07
CA GLU A 66 -20.13 11.44 26.45
C GLU A 66 -18.72 11.26 27.00
N ASP A 67 -18.24 12.27 27.71
CA ASP A 67 -16.93 12.25 28.35
C ASP A 67 -16.95 11.40 29.63
N ASN A 68 -15.81 10.79 29.97
CA ASN A 68 -15.65 9.94 31.16
C ASN A 68 -16.58 8.71 31.27
N SER A 69 -17.35 8.37 30.24
CA SER A 69 -18.19 7.16 30.27
C SER A 69 -17.30 5.91 30.30
N LYS A 70 -17.67 4.94 31.12
CA LYS A 70 -17.06 3.60 31.14
C LYS A 70 -17.71 2.64 30.15
N LYS A 71 -18.80 3.07 29.50
CA LYS A 71 -19.57 2.29 28.53
C LYS A 71 -19.01 2.52 27.12
N ILE A 72 -19.09 1.50 26.29
CA ILE A 72 -18.71 1.59 24.90
C ILE A 72 -19.84 2.27 24.13
N GLN A 73 -19.58 3.46 23.60
CA GLN A 73 -20.53 4.27 22.86
C GLN A 73 -20.27 4.26 21.34
N GLY A 74 -19.04 3.92 20.95
CA GLY A 74 -18.66 3.82 19.54
C GLY A 74 -17.92 2.53 19.24
N ILE A 75 -18.25 1.90 18.11
CA ILE A 75 -17.49 0.78 17.55
C ILE A 75 -17.14 1.06 16.10
N VAL A 76 -15.88 0.82 15.74
CA VAL A 76 -15.40 0.89 14.37
C VAL A 76 -14.88 -0.48 13.96
N LEU A 77 -15.45 -1.09 12.94
CA LEU A 77 -14.98 -2.34 12.36
C LEU A 77 -14.09 -2.07 11.15
N THR A 78 -12.94 -2.74 11.10
CA THR A 78 -11.92 -2.60 10.05
C THR A 78 -11.45 -3.97 9.57
N PRO A 79 -11.04 -4.13 8.30
CA PRO A 79 -10.64 -5.43 7.76
C PRO A 79 -9.35 -5.99 8.36
N THR A 80 -8.42 -5.13 8.80
CA THR A 80 -7.09 -5.54 9.21
C THR A 80 -6.69 -4.95 10.56
N ARG A 81 -5.71 -5.59 11.19
CA ARG A 81 -5.13 -5.16 12.49
C ARG A 81 -4.45 -3.81 12.38
N GLU A 82 -3.71 -3.62 11.29
CA GLU A 82 -2.97 -2.41 11.02
C GLU A 82 -3.91 -1.21 10.86
N LEU A 83 -5.02 -1.40 10.14
CA LEU A 83 -6.04 -0.36 10.01
C LEU A 83 -6.74 -0.08 11.34
N ALA A 84 -7.02 -1.13 12.15
CA ALA A 84 -7.60 -0.93 13.49
C ALA A 84 -6.70 -0.07 14.38
N LEU A 85 -5.38 -0.32 14.38
CA LEU A 85 -4.41 0.51 15.09
C LEU A 85 -4.40 1.94 14.57
N GLN A 86 -4.28 2.11 13.25
CA GLN A 86 -4.22 3.41 12.59
C GLN A 86 -5.48 4.24 12.86
N VAL A 87 -6.66 3.65 12.75
CA VAL A 87 -7.94 4.34 13.00
C VAL A 87 -8.06 4.69 14.49
N ALA A 88 -7.65 3.80 15.41
CA ALA A 88 -7.66 4.07 16.84
C ALA A 88 -6.71 5.23 17.20
N ASP A 89 -5.51 5.25 16.64
CA ASP A 89 -4.54 6.33 16.86
C ASP A 89 -5.04 7.66 16.28
N GLU A 90 -5.66 7.62 15.09
CA GLU A 90 -6.25 8.79 14.46
C GLU A 90 -7.36 9.38 15.34
N ILE A 91 -8.35 8.56 15.78
CA ILE A 91 -9.43 9.00 16.66
C ILE A 91 -8.86 9.53 17.99
N ASN A 92 -7.86 8.86 18.54
CA ASN A 92 -7.19 9.29 19.77
C ASN A 92 -6.55 10.68 19.63
N SER A 93 -5.99 10.97 18.47
CA SER A 93 -5.37 12.27 18.17
C SER A 93 -6.39 13.38 17.94
N LEU A 94 -7.64 13.03 17.55
CA LEU A 94 -8.74 13.96 17.29
C LEU A 94 -9.54 14.34 18.56
N LYS A 95 -9.44 13.57 19.64
CA LYS A 95 -10.29 13.75 20.82
C LYS A 95 -10.07 15.04 21.63
N GLY A 96 -8.97 15.75 21.35
CA GLY A 96 -8.67 17.00 22.07
C GLY A 96 -8.51 16.78 23.57
N ASN A 97 -9.26 17.55 24.35
CA ASN A 97 -9.25 17.47 25.81
C ASN A 97 -10.27 16.44 26.38
N LYS A 98 -11.05 15.78 25.51
CA LYS A 98 -11.98 14.74 25.97
C LYS A 98 -11.26 13.53 26.58
N LYS A 99 -11.77 13.03 27.69
CA LYS A 99 -11.19 11.89 28.42
C LYS A 99 -11.73 10.54 27.90
N VAL A 100 -12.14 10.49 26.62
CA VAL A 100 -12.57 9.27 25.95
C VAL A 100 -11.37 8.36 25.71
N LYS A 101 -11.49 7.10 26.10
CA LYS A 101 -10.48 6.07 25.81
C LYS A 101 -10.86 5.33 24.53
N VAL A 102 -9.93 5.24 23.59
CA VAL A 102 -10.05 4.49 22.35
C VAL A 102 -9.18 3.24 22.47
N LEU A 103 -9.76 2.07 22.25
CA LEU A 103 -9.04 0.78 22.36
C LEU A 103 -9.07 0.03 21.05
N PRO A 104 -7.89 -0.25 20.45
CA PRO A 104 -7.80 -1.18 19.32
C PRO A 104 -7.91 -2.64 19.79
N ILE A 105 -8.76 -3.42 19.11
CA ILE A 105 -9.09 -4.83 19.40
C ILE A 105 -8.88 -5.67 18.13
N TYR A 106 -7.87 -6.55 18.12
CA TYR A 106 -7.54 -7.37 16.96
C TYR A 106 -6.85 -8.68 17.35
N GLY A 107 -6.86 -9.66 16.45
CA GLY A 107 -6.25 -10.96 16.65
C GLY A 107 -4.72 -10.94 16.61
N GLY A 108 -4.04 -12.01 17.11
CA GLY A 108 -2.57 -12.16 17.10
C GLY A 108 -1.85 -11.45 18.25
N GLN A 109 -2.59 -10.84 19.16
CA GLN A 109 -2.13 -10.33 20.44
C GLN A 109 -2.77 -11.15 21.58
N PRO A 110 -2.15 -11.26 22.76
CA PRO A 110 -2.75 -11.91 23.91
C PRO A 110 -4.11 -11.30 24.27
N ILE A 111 -5.17 -12.13 24.29
CA ILE A 111 -6.52 -11.65 24.52
C ILE A 111 -6.70 -11.02 25.91
N PHE A 112 -6.00 -11.55 26.92
CA PHE A 112 -6.08 -11.07 28.30
C PHE A 112 -5.66 -9.61 28.48
N GLU A 113 -4.72 -9.13 27.68
CA GLU A 113 -4.31 -7.73 27.70
C GLU A 113 -5.42 -6.80 27.21
N GLN A 114 -6.19 -7.24 26.21
CA GLN A 114 -7.31 -6.49 25.68
C GLN A 114 -8.47 -6.50 26.68
N ILE A 115 -8.78 -7.64 27.29
CA ILE A 115 -9.80 -7.76 28.36
C ILE A 115 -9.45 -6.86 29.55
N LYS A 116 -8.19 -6.86 30.01
CA LYS A 116 -7.74 -6.00 31.10
C LYS A 116 -7.94 -4.50 30.80
N LYS A 117 -7.73 -4.10 29.54
CA LYS A 117 -7.98 -2.71 29.11
C LYS A 117 -9.47 -2.40 29.02
N LEU A 118 -10.30 -3.32 28.50
CA LEU A 118 -11.76 -3.17 28.44
C LEU A 118 -12.37 -2.96 29.84
N ARG A 119 -11.97 -3.74 30.83
CA ARG A 119 -12.44 -3.63 32.23
C ARG A 119 -12.12 -2.29 32.89
N LYS A 120 -11.12 -1.53 32.38
CA LYS A 120 -10.80 -0.17 32.84
C LYS A 120 -11.75 0.91 32.33
N GLY A 121 -12.75 0.53 31.53
CA GLY A 121 -13.69 1.42 30.86
C GLY A 121 -13.10 2.01 29.58
N VAL A 122 -13.82 1.87 28.48
CA VAL A 122 -13.46 2.30 27.12
C VAL A 122 -14.69 2.92 26.47
N GLY A 123 -14.55 4.10 25.86
CA GLY A 123 -15.67 4.77 25.17
C GLY A 123 -15.78 4.37 23.71
N ILE A 124 -14.67 4.10 23.03
CA ILE A 124 -14.63 3.71 21.61
C ILE A 124 -13.76 2.46 21.45
N VAL A 125 -14.29 1.47 20.73
CA VAL A 125 -13.56 0.28 20.31
C VAL A 125 -13.34 0.33 18.80
N VAL A 126 -12.12 0.06 18.37
CA VAL A 126 -11.78 -0.09 16.95
C VAL A 126 -11.23 -1.48 16.74
N GLY A 127 -11.82 -2.30 15.86
CA GLY A 127 -11.33 -3.68 15.80
C GLY A 127 -11.65 -4.45 14.54
N THR A 128 -11.02 -5.63 14.45
CA THR A 128 -11.29 -6.60 13.37
C THR A 128 -12.46 -7.51 13.78
N PRO A 129 -13.37 -7.86 12.84
CA PRO A 129 -14.60 -8.58 13.15
C PRO A 129 -14.39 -9.85 13.99
N GLY A 130 -13.47 -10.73 13.60
CA GLY A 130 -13.27 -12.01 14.28
C GLY A 130 -12.88 -11.88 15.77
N ARG A 131 -12.01 -10.92 16.16
CA ARG A 131 -11.63 -10.71 17.56
C ARG A 131 -12.74 -10.02 18.37
N ILE A 132 -13.48 -9.10 17.75
CA ILE A 132 -14.66 -8.47 18.35
C ILE A 132 -15.68 -9.55 18.67
N LEU A 133 -15.98 -10.44 17.74
CA LEU A 133 -16.93 -11.54 17.91
C LEU A 133 -16.47 -12.55 18.99
N ASP A 134 -15.17 -12.85 19.06
CA ASP A 134 -14.60 -13.70 20.12
C ASP A 134 -14.85 -13.10 21.52
N LEU A 135 -14.62 -11.81 21.70
CA LEU A 135 -14.87 -11.12 22.99
C LEU A 135 -16.35 -10.98 23.32
N LEU A 136 -17.23 -10.80 22.31
CA LEU A 136 -18.69 -10.80 22.50
C LEU A 136 -19.19 -12.16 22.99
N LYS A 137 -18.76 -13.26 22.34
CA LYS A 137 -19.12 -14.64 22.73
C LYS A 137 -18.63 -15.01 24.12
N ARG A 138 -17.54 -14.43 24.59
CA ARG A 138 -17.02 -14.61 25.95
C ARG A 138 -17.74 -13.75 27.00
N GLY A 139 -18.55 -12.78 26.58
CA GLY A 139 -19.15 -11.80 27.48
C GLY A 139 -18.19 -10.73 28.02
N ASP A 140 -16.95 -10.69 27.52
CA ASP A 140 -15.94 -9.68 27.89
C ASP A 140 -16.14 -8.33 27.17
N LEU A 141 -16.99 -8.29 26.14
CA LEU A 141 -17.36 -7.10 25.38
C LEU A 141 -18.89 -6.96 25.36
N VAL A 142 -19.40 -5.79 25.74
CA VAL A 142 -20.82 -5.46 25.73
C VAL A 142 -21.05 -4.25 24.87
N LEU A 143 -21.99 -4.34 23.91
CA LEU A 143 -22.24 -3.31 22.89
C LEU A 143 -23.65 -2.71 22.97
N ASN A 144 -24.40 -2.96 24.05
CA ASN A 144 -25.79 -2.51 24.22
C ASN A 144 -25.94 -0.98 24.29
N ASP A 145 -24.90 -0.27 24.74
CA ASP A 145 -24.87 1.19 24.85
C ASP A 145 -24.23 1.88 23.61
N VAL A 146 -23.90 1.13 22.54
CA VAL A 146 -23.29 1.68 21.36
C VAL A 146 -24.28 2.55 20.59
N SER A 147 -23.95 3.83 20.46
CA SER A 147 -24.70 4.82 19.68
C SER A 147 -24.16 5.00 18.26
N TYR A 148 -22.89 4.65 18.02
CA TYR A 148 -22.25 4.75 16.71
C TYR A 148 -21.58 3.44 16.29
N VAL A 149 -21.98 2.91 15.14
CA VAL A 149 -21.32 1.79 14.48
C VAL A 149 -20.74 2.26 13.16
N VAL A 150 -19.44 2.09 12.97
CA VAL A 150 -18.74 2.44 11.74
C VAL A 150 -18.18 1.18 11.09
N LEU A 151 -18.45 0.98 9.81
CA LEU A 151 -17.77 -0.01 8.98
C LEU A 151 -16.81 0.74 8.06
N ASP A 152 -15.50 0.62 8.28
CA ASP A 152 -14.48 1.24 7.42
C ASP A 152 -13.84 0.20 6.51
N GLU A 153 -13.65 0.54 5.23
CA GLU A 153 -13.25 -0.37 4.16
C GLU A 153 -14.19 -1.60 4.09
N ALA A 154 -15.50 -1.35 4.02
CA ALA A 154 -16.51 -2.40 4.06
C ALA A 154 -16.41 -3.38 2.88
N ASP A 155 -16.01 -2.92 1.68
CA ASP A 155 -15.72 -3.75 0.52
C ASP A 155 -14.59 -4.75 0.79
N GLU A 156 -13.53 -4.33 1.47
CA GLU A 156 -12.44 -5.19 1.86
C GLU A 156 -12.84 -6.24 2.89
N MET A 157 -13.67 -5.87 3.87
CA MET A 157 -14.22 -6.82 4.85
C MET A 157 -15.09 -7.88 4.16
N LEU A 158 -15.84 -7.48 3.12
CA LEU A 158 -16.62 -8.39 2.28
C LEU A 158 -15.72 -9.39 1.54
N ASP A 159 -14.67 -8.90 0.89
CA ASP A 159 -13.71 -9.71 0.13
C ASP A 159 -12.96 -10.71 1.03
N MET A 160 -12.74 -10.36 2.30
CA MET A 160 -12.15 -11.24 3.31
C MET A 160 -13.15 -12.23 3.93
N GLY A 161 -14.43 -12.16 3.56
CA GLY A 161 -15.46 -13.09 4.03
C GLY A 161 -16.06 -12.76 5.39
N PHE A 162 -15.81 -11.56 5.95
CA PHE A 162 -16.28 -11.15 7.28
C PHE A 162 -17.75 -10.76 7.35
N ILE A 163 -18.53 -10.95 6.26
CA ILE A 163 -19.93 -10.49 6.23
C ILE A 163 -20.76 -11.09 7.35
N ASN A 164 -20.62 -12.39 7.62
CA ASN A 164 -21.36 -13.09 8.66
C ASN A 164 -20.96 -12.61 10.07
N ASP A 165 -19.65 -12.38 10.28
CA ASP A 165 -19.15 -11.88 11.56
C ASP A 165 -19.68 -10.46 11.84
N ILE A 166 -19.71 -9.61 10.80
CA ILE A 166 -20.26 -8.25 10.89
C ILE A 166 -21.75 -8.31 11.24
N GLU A 167 -22.52 -9.14 10.54
CA GLU A 167 -23.95 -9.29 10.81
C GLU A 167 -24.20 -9.76 12.25
N GLU A 168 -23.40 -10.69 12.77
CA GLU A 168 -23.50 -11.18 14.14
C GLU A 168 -23.16 -10.08 15.15
N ILE A 169 -22.09 -9.30 14.92
CA ILE A 169 -21.74 -8.16 15.77
C ILE A 169 -22.87 -7.14 15.81
N LEU A 170 -23.47 -6.81 14.66
CA LEU A 170 -24.55 -5.85 14.54
C LEU A 170 -25.81 -6.25 15.35
N ARG A 171 -26.07 -7.55 15.51
CA ARG A 171 -27.17 -8.05 16.36
C ARG A 171 -26.96 -7.77 17.85
N HIS A 172 -25.71 -7.63 18.29
CA HIS A 172 -25.36 -7.34 19.68
C HIS A 172 -25.27 -5.83 19.98
N THR A 173 -25.49 -4.96 18.99
CA THR A 173 -25.46 -3.51 19.17
C THR A 173 -26.87 -2.95 19.45
N ASN A 174 -26.92 -1.75 20.02
CA ASN A 174 -28.17 -1.02 20.26
C ASN A 174 -28.99 -0.92 18.94
N PRO A 175 -30.29 -1.25 18.96
CA PRO A 175 -31.17 -1.09 17.81
C PRO A 175 -31.23 0.35 17.29
N ASN A 176 -31.18 1.34 18.19
CA ASN A 176 -31.25 2.77 17.84
C ASN A 176 -29.88 3.40 17.52
N LYS A 177 -28.88 2.57 17.26
CA LYS A 177 -27.55 3.05 16.83
C LYS A 177 -27.59 3.81 15.52
N ARG A 178 -26.66 4.72 15.34
CA ARG A 178 -26.32 5.30 14.04
C ARG A 178 -25.27 4.47 13.35
N MET A 179 -25.52 4.15 12.09
CA MET A 179 -24.61 3.33 11.31
C MET A 179 -23.95 4.14 10.18
N LEU A 180 -22.63 4.08 10.11
CA LEU A 180 -21.82 4.76 9.13
C LEU A 180 -21.04 3.69 8.36
N LEU A 181 -21.21 3.64 7.05
CA LEU A 181 -20.54 2.67 6.18
C LEU A 181 -19.63 3.40 5.20
N PHE A 182 -18.33 3.14 5.27
CA PHE A 182 -17.33 3.71 4.38
C PHE A 182 -16.72 2.61 3.50
N SER A 183 -16.66 2.88 2.20
CA SER A 183 -16.15 1.95 1.21
C SER A 183 -15.58 2.69 0.01
N ALA A 184 -14.59 2.13 -0.67
CA ALA A 184 -14.11 2.67 -1.94
C ALA A 184 -15.06 2.31 -3.08
N THR A 185 -15.64 1.11 -3.01
CA THR A 185 -16.60 0.58 -3.98
C THR A 185 -17.91 0.21 -3.28
N LEU A 186 -19.03 0.25 -4.01
CA LEU A 186 -20.36 -0.09 -3.49
C LEU A 186 -20.97 -1.28 -4.24
N PRO A 187 -20.40 -2.49 -4.13
CA PRO A 187 -20.98 -3.67 -4.76
C PRO A 187 -22.35 -4.01 -4.15
N ASN A 188 -23.16 -4.75 -4.90
CA ASN A 188 -24.54 -5.10 -4.51
C ASN A 188 -24.63 -5.75 -3.10
N LYS A 189 -23.63 -6.52 -2.70
CA LYS A 189 -23.61 -7.15 -1.37
C LYS A 189 -23.48 -6.12 -0.25
N ILE A 190 -22.66 -5.08 -0.42
CA ILE A 190 -22.54 -3.96 0.54
C ILE A 190 -23.86 -3.18 0.62
N MET A 191 -24.47 -2.90 -0.52
CA MET A 191 -25.77 -2.22 -0.56
C MET A 191 -26.91 -3.05 0.09
N LYS A 192 -26.84 -4.38 -0.01
CA LYS A 192 -27.76 -5.28 0.72
C LYS A 192 -27.56 -5.20 2.23
N LEU A 193 -26.29 -5.18 2.69
CA LEU A 193 -25.96 -4.99 4.10
C LEU A 193 -26.51 -3.64 4.62
N ALA A 194 -26.28 -2.56 3.89
CA ALA A 194 -26.79 -1.24 4.22
C ALA A 194 -28.32 -1.26 4.34
N LYS A 195 -29.04 -1.79 3.34
CA LYS A 195 -30.51 -1.89 3.36
C LYS A 195 -31.06 -2.72 4.52
N LYS A 196 -30.32 -3.73 5.00
CA LYS A 196 -30.75 -4.63 6.06
C LYS A 196 -30.57 -4.05 7.47
N TYR A 197 -29.49 -3.29 7.69
CA TYR A 197 -29.07 -2.86 9.02
C TYR A 197 -29.09 -1.35 9.25
N MET A 198 -29.21 -0.54 8.20
CA MET A 198 -29.30 0.92 8.28
C MET A 198 -30.78 1.35 8.16
N GLY A 199 -31.12 2.40 8.88
CA GLY A 199 -32.43 3.04 8.78
C GLY A 199 -32.53 3.94 7.54
N LYS A 200 -33.02 5.18 7.69
CA LYS A 200 -32.92 6.17 6.63
C LYS A 200 -31.45 6.55 6.45
N TYR A 201 -30.89 6.38 5.25
CA TYR A 201 -29.50 6.70 4.99
C TYR A 201 -29.31 7.54 3.73
N LYS A 202 -28.25 8.35 3.72
CA LYS A 202 -27.77 9.08 2.56
C LYS A 202 -26.52 8.42 1.97
N VAL A 203 -26.44 8.31 0.64
CA VAL A 203 -25.23 7.88 -0.07
C VAL A 203 -24.45 9.13 -0.50
N ILE A 204 -23.26 9.31 0.04
CA ILE A 204 -22.39 10.44 -0.19
C ILE A 204 -21.14 9.97 -0.92
N SER A 205 -20.86 10.53 -2.09
CA SER A 205 -19.61 10.31 -2.82
C SER A 205 -18.66 11.49 -2.69
N ALA A 206 -17.37 11.20 -2.46
CA ALA A 206 -16.32 12.22 -2.40
C ALA A 206 -16.02 12.85 -3.77
N GLY A 207 -16.29 12.14 -4.87
CA GLY A 207 -16.10 12.60 -6.25
C GLY A 207 -17.42 12.77 -7.00
N GLU A 208 -17.37 13.35 -8.19
CA GLU A 208 -18.50 13.36 -9.13
C GLU A 208 -18.83 11.90 -9.55
N ARG A 209 -20.11 11.59 -9.79
CA ARG A 209 -20.60 10.24 -10.15
C ARG A 209 -19.88 9.58 -11.34
N ASN A 210 -19.13 10.35 -12.13
CA ASN A 210 -18.36 9.90 -13.28
C ASN A 210 -16.83 9.97 -13.11
N SER A 211 -16.31 10.32 -11.93
CA SER A 211 -14.87 10.38 -11.72
C SER A 211 -14.22 9.00 -11.82
N GLN A 212 -13.04 8.95 -12.44
CA GLN A 212 -12.22 7.74 -12.51
C GLN A 212 -11.97 7.21 -11.09
N LEU A 213 -12.05 5.91 -10.91
CA LEU A 213 -11.73 5.24 -9.63
C LEU A 213 -10.24 5.33 -9.28
N THR A 214 -9.42 5.79 -10.23
CA THR A 214 -7.97 5.95 -10.10
C THR A 214 -7.58 7.42 -9.97
N THR A 215 -6.52 7.70 -9.22
CA THR A 215 -6.00 9.06 -9.05
C THR A 215 -5.30 9.52 -10.34
N ASN A 216 -5.57 10.74 -10.80
CA ASN A 216 -4.92 11.35 -11.98
C ASN A 216 -3.38 11.47 -11.84
N ASN A 217 -2.85 11.30 -10.63
CA ASN A 217 -1.43 11.42 -10.33
C ASN A 217 -0.64 10.11 -10.48
N VAL A 218 -1.30 9.01 -10.89
CA VAL A 218 -0.62 7.70 -11.08
C VAL A 218 -0.49 7.42 -12.56
N GLU A 219 0.75 7.38 -13.05
CA GLU A 219 1.04 6.88 -14.39
C GLU A 219 0.89 5.34 -14.39
N GLN A 220 0.03 4.83 -15.27
CA GLN A 220 -0.33 3.41 -15.30
C GLN A 220 0.08 2.80 -16.63
N TYR A 221 0.88 1.73 -16.57
CA TYR A 221 1.23 0.98 -17.76
C TYR A 221 1.48 -0.50 -17.48
N HIS A 222 1.50 -1.31 -18.53
CA HIS A 222 1.77 -2.73 -18.44
C HIS A 222 2.90 -3.16 -19.36
N TYR A 223 3.63 -4.17 -18.92
CA TYR A 223 4.58 -4.91 -19.73
C TYR A 223 4.03 -6.29 -20.09
N SER A 224 4.15 -6.68 -21.36
CA SER A 224 3.86 -8.05 -21.79
C SER A 224 5.08 -8.91 -21.47
N VAL A 225 4.98 -9.79 -20.44
CA VAL A 225 6.12 -10.51 -19.89
C VAL A 225 5.77 -11.97 -19.66
N ARG A 226 6.61 -12.90 -20.14
CA ARG A 226 6.50 -14.33 -19.82
C ARG A 226 6.90 -14.57 -18.35
N ASN A 227 6.35 -15.61 -17.73
CA ASN A 227 6.62 -15.90 -16.32
C ASN A 227 8.13 -16.07 -16.01
N SER A 228 8.88 -16.69 -16.93
CA SER A 228 10.35 -16.87 -16.81
C SER A 228 11.17 -15.56 -16.91
N GLU A 229 10.56 -14.47 -17.36
CA GLU A 229 11.23 -13.19 -17.60
C GLU A 229 10.86 -12.15 -16.54
N LYS A 230 9.78 -12.39 -15.75
CA LYS A 230 9.25 -11.42 -14.77
C LYS A 230 10.30 -10.92 -13.79
N PHE A 231 11.14 -11.80 -13.26
CA PHE A 231 12.17 -11.42 -12.29
C PHE A 231 13.22 -10.49 -12.91
N GLU A 232 13.68 -10.81 -14.11
CA GLU A 232 14.67 -9.98 -14.82
C GLU A 232 14.08 -8.62 -15.20
N VAL A 233 12.81 -8.58 -15.65
CA VAL A 233 12.12 -7.32 -15.95
C VAL A 233 11.94 -6.49 -14.68
N LEU A 234 11.58 -7.12 -13.54
CA LEU A 234 11.46 -6.42 -12.25
C LEU A 234 12.80 -5.77 -11.86
N ARG A 235 13.90 -6.50 -11.98
CA ARG A 235 15.25 -5.96 -11.71
C ARG A 235 15.54 -4.75 -12.55
N ARG A 236 15.28 -4.82 -13.88
CA ARG A 236 15.47 -3.70 -14.78
C ARG A 236 14.64 -2.47 -14.39
N VAL A 237 13.40 -2.68 -13.96
CA VAL A 237 12.57 -1.58 -13.46
C VAL A 237 13.18 -0.95 -12.22
N ILE A 238 13.66 -1.76 -11.27
CA ILE A 238 14.28 -1.26 -10.03
C ILE A 238 15.59 -0.51 -10.37
N ASP A 239 16.44 -1.12 -11.18
CA ASP A 239 17.76 -0.58 -11.55
C ASP A 239 17.67 0.70 -12.39
N ASN A 240 16.60 0.86 -13.17
CA ASN A 240 16.35 2.07 -13.96
C ASN A 240 15.82 3.27 -13.14
N ASN A 241 15.50 3.05 -11.85
CA ASN A 241 14.95 4.08 -10.98
C ASN A 241 15.78 4.20 -9.70
N ASN A 242 16.70 5.18 -9.66
CA ASN A 242 17.63 5.37 -8.54
C ASN A 242 16.93 5.60 -7.19
N ASP A 243 15.77 6.25 -7.20
CA ASP A 243 14.97 6.55 -6.01
C ASP A 243 13.82 5.53 -5.84
N PHE A 244 14.02 4.28 -6.30
CA PHE A 244 12.99 3.26 -6.21
C PHE A 244 12.61 3.01 -4.75
N TYR A 245 11.37 3.33 -4.41
CA TYR A 245 10.74 3.00 -3.14
C TYR A 245 9.36 2.43 -3.45
N GLY A 246 9.24 1.11 -3.44
CA GLY A 246 8.12 0.44 -4.09
C GLY A 246 7.55 -0.76 -3.35
N LEU A 247 6.28 -1.04 -3.68
CA LEU A 247 5.54 -2.21 -3.22
C LEU A 247 5.29 -3.14 -4.41
N VAL A 248 5.71 -4.40 -4.27
CA VAL A 248 5.58 -5.45 -5.29
C VAL A 248 4.52 -6.45 -4.86
N PHE A 249 3.44 -6.55 -5.62
CA PHE A 249 2.33 -7.44 -5.33
C PHE A 249 2.49 -8.81 -5.98
N CYS A 250 2.48 -9.86 -5.17
CA CYS A 250 2.48 -11.25 -5.58
C CYS A 250 1.14 -11.93 -5.28
N LYS A 251 0.86 -13.03 -5.99
CA LYS A 251 -0.41 -13.77 -5.86
C LYS A 251 -0.46 -14.61 -4.59
N THR A 252 0.63 -15.32 -4.27
CA THR A 252 0.68 -16.28 -3.16
C THR A 252 1.78 -15.93 -2.15
N ARG A 253 1.71 -16.54 -0.96
CA ARG A 253 2.73 -16.44 0.09
C ARG A 253 4.07 -17.03 -0.38
N ALA A 254 4.01 -18.15 -1.11
CA ALA A 254 5.19 -18.78 -1.69
C ALA A 254 5.89 -17.86 -2.70
N ASP A 255 5.13 -17.18 -3.58
CA ASP A 255 5.68 -16.21 -4.52
C ASP A 255 6.37 -15.04 -3.78
N VAL A 256 5.80 -14.58 -2.63
CA VAL A 256 6.41 -13.51 -1.83
C VAL A 256 7.76 -13.95 -1.29
N ASN A 257 7.85 -15.14 -0.68
CA ASN A 257 9.10 -15.65 -0.14
C ASN A 257 10.14 -15.83 -1.25
N GLU A 258 9.79 -16.56 -2.32
CA GLU A 258 10.69 -16.82 -3.45
C GLU A 258 11.22 -15.53 -4.08
N LEU A 259 10.34 -14.54 -4.31
CA LEU A 259 10.73 -13.27 -4.91
C LEU A 259 11.62 -12.44 -3.96
N THR A 260 11.29 -12.44 -2.67
CA THR A 260 12.08 -11.73 -1.66
C THR A 260 13.48 -12.30 -1.56
N ASP A 261 13.61 -13.63 -1.45
CA ASP A 261 14.90 -14.31 -1.37
C ASP A 261 15.74 -14.02 -2.63
N LYS A 262 15.14 -14.14 -3.83
CA LYS A 262 15.82 -13.80 -5.09
C LYS A 262 16.30 -12.35 -5.16
N LEU A 263 15.53 -11.41 -4.59
CA LEU A 263 15.95 -9.99 -4.54
C LEU A 263 17.12 -9.80 -3.57
N ILE A 264 17.05 -10.39 -2.38
CA ILE A 264 18.12 -10.33 -1.37
C ILE A 264 19.39 -10.96 -1.91
N ASP A 265 19.34 -12.14 -2.55
CA ASP A 265 20.48 -12.83 -3.17
C ASP A 265 21.15 -11.99 -4.28
N LYS A 266 20.41 -11.06 -4.87
CA LYS A 266 20.95 -10.10 -5.85
C LYS A 266 21.39 -8.77 -5.24
N GLY A 267 21.37 -8.65 -3.91
CA GLY A 267 21.85 -7.47 -3.18
C GLY A 267 20.83 -6.33 -3.08
N TYR A 268 19.52 -6.60 -3.29
CA TYR A 268 18.50 -5.58 -3.07
C TYR A 268 18.03 -5.58 -1.62
N ASN A 269 17.72 -4.40 -1.10
CA ASN A 269 17.16 -4.22 0.25
C ASN A 269 15.64 -4.49 0.22
N ALA A 270 15.27 -5.77 0.13
CA ALA A 270 13.89 -6.23 0.05
C ALA A 270 13.42 -6.86 1.37
N GLU A 271 12.14 -6.69 1.67
CA GLU A 271 11.43 -7.36 2.77
C GLU A 271 10.16 -7.99 2.22
N GLY A 272 9.82 -9.19 2.70
CA GLY A 272 8.59 -9.90 2.33
C GLY A 272 7.55 -9.83 3.43
N ILE A 273 6.25 -9.69 3.07
CA ILE A 273 5.16 -9.66 4.03
C ILE A 273 3.95 -10.47 3.54
N HIS A 274 3.51 -11.44 4.33
CA HIS A 274 2.36 -12.30 4.04
C HIS A 274 1.68 -12.80 5.31
N GLY A 275 0.59 -13.54 5.18
CA GLY A 275 -0.26 -13.94 6.30
C GLY A 275 0.38 -14.84 7.35
N ASP A 276 1.45 -15.60 7.01
CA ASP A 276 2.11 -16.54 7.94
C ASP A 276 3.18 -15.87 8.81
N ILE A 277 3.51 -14.60 8.53
CA ILE A 277 4.51 -13.87 9.31
C ILE A 277 3.93 -13.50 10.67
N ALA A 278 4.64 -13.84 11.75
CA ALA A 278 4.25 -13.50 13.11
C ALA A 278 4.12 -11.97 13.28
N GLN A 279 3.15 -11.53 14.10
CA GLN A 279 2.80 -10.12 14.23
C GLN A 279 4.00 -9.23 14.60
N ASN A 280 4.83 -9.67 15.56
CA ASN A 280 6.01 -8.92 15.98
C ASN A 280 7.03 -8.73 14.83
N GLN A 281 7.19 -9.76 14.00
CA GLN A 281 8.08 -9.69 12.83
C GLN A 281 7.48 -8.78 11.75
N ARG A 282 6.16 -8.86 11.54
CA ARG A 282 5.43 -7.99 10.61
C ARG A 282 5.61 -6.51 10.97
N GLU A 283 5.46 -6.16 12.24
CA GLU A 283 5.67 -4.78 12.73
C GLU A 283 7.12 -4.31 12.53
N ARG A 284 8.12 -5.18 12.74
CA ARG A 284 9.53 -4.88 12.45
C ARG A 284 9.79 -4.62 10.98
N ILE A 285 9.25 -5.46 10.09
CA ILE A 285 9.37 -5.30 8.63
C ILE A 285 8.77 -3.95 8.21
N LEU A 286 7.55 -3.65 8.66
CA LEU A 286 6.89 -2.38 8.35
C LEU A 286 7.64 -1.17 8.89
N SER A 287 8.20 -1.27 10.09
CA SER A 287 9.03 -0.21 10.67
C SER A 287 10.31 0.01 9.85
N LYS A 288 11.01 -1.04 9.44
CA LYS A 288 12.19 -0.93 8.57
C LYS A 288 11.85 -0.25 7.24
N PHE A 289 10.75 -0.66 6.62
CA PHE A 289 10.31 -0.09 5.35
C PHE A 289 9.91 1.38 5.51
N LYS A 290 9.08 1.73 6.50
CA LYS A 290 8.68 3.13 6.78
C LYS A 290 9.87 4.05 7.03
N ASN A 291 10.90 3.54 7.70
CA ASN A 291 12.15 4.27 7.98
C ASN A 291 13.15 4.22 6.81
N LYS A 292 12.74 3.75 5.63
CA LYS A 292 13.56 3.62 4.42
C LYS A 292 14.86 2.80 4.60
N LYS A 293 14.90 1.90 5.60
CA LYS A 293 15.98 0.93 5.78
C LYS A 293 15.88 -0.21 4.75
N SER A 294 14.70 -0.46 4.20
CA SER A 294 14.46 -1.24 2.99
C SER A 294 13.67 -0.39 2.00
N ASN A 295 13.89 -0.59 0.71
CA ASN A 295 13.25 0.19 -0.34
C ASN A 295 12.30 -0.65 -1.22
N ILE A 296 12.26 -1.96 -1.02
CA ILE A 296 11.37 -2.89 -1.72
C ILE A 296 10.58 -3.68 -0.68
N LEU A 297 9.25 -3.60 -0.76
CA LEU A 297 8.36 -4.45 0.02
C LEU A 297 7.63 -5.40 -0.93
N VAL A 298 7.77 -6.70 -0.74
CA VAL A 298 7.03 -7.73 -1.51
C VAL A 298 5.86 -8.22 -0.67
N ALA A 299 4.65 -8.20 -1.20
CA ALA A 299 3.46 -8.50 -0.41
C ALA A 299 2.38 -9.27 -1.19
N THR A 300 1.55 -10.02 -0.45
CA THR A 300 0.23 -10.44 -0.94
C THR A 300 -0.81 -9.34 -0.74
N ASP A 301 -1.92 -9.37 -1.49
CA ASP A 301 -3.03 -8.40 -1.32
C ASP A 301 -3.48 -8.31 0.15
N VAL A 302 -3.76 -9.46 0.76
CA VAL A 302 -4.24 -9.52 2.15
C VAL A 302 -3.25 -8.89 3.12
N ALA A 303 -1.96 -9.12 2.92
CA ALA A 303 -0.93 -8.58 3.79
C ALA A 303 -0.66 -7.08 3.56
N ALA A 304 -0.87 -6.58 2.35
CA ALA A 304 -0.71 -5.17 2.02
C ALA A 304 -1.92 -4.31 2.37
N ARG A 305 -3.08 -4.94 2.67
CA ARG A 305 -4.28 -4.23 3.12
C ARG A 305 -4.07 -3.59 4.49
N GLY A 306 -4.63 -2.41 4.69
CA GLY A 306 -4.54 -1.67 5.95
C GLY A 306 -3.14 -1.20 6.34
N ILE A 307 -2.12 -1.44 5.51
CA ILE A 307 -0.80 -0.91 5.76
C ILE A 307 -0.77 0.57 5.38
N ASP A 308 -0.46 1.42 6.36
CA ASP A 308 -0.19 2.84 6.11
C ASP A 308 1.21 3.01 5.54
N ILE A 309 1.35 2.70 4.28
CA ILE A 309 2.53 3.01 3.47
C ILE A 309 2.07 3.95 2.37
N ASN A 310 2.46 5.18 2.51
CA ASN A 310 2.14 6.27 1.61
C ASN A 310 3.42 6.77 0.94
N ASN A 311 3.27 7.54 -0.13
CA ASN A 311 4.39 8.15 -0.85
C ASN A 311 5.35 7.14 -1.51
N LEU A 312 4.86 5.98 -1.90
CA LEU A 312 5.61 5.08 -2.75
C LEU A 312 5.86 5.75 -4.11
N THR A 313 7.05 5.56 -4.66
CA THR A 313 7.35 5.97 -6.03
C THR A 313 6.74 5.00 -7.03
N HIS A 314 6.76 3.70 -6.68
CA HIS A 314 6.31 2.63 -7.57
C HIS A 314 5.39 1.63 -6.89
N VAL A 315 4.40 1.16 -7.64
CA VAL A 315 3.62 -0.04 -7.33
C VAL A 315 3.77 -1.02 -8.49
N ILE A 316 4.23 -2.22 -8.19
CA ILE A 316 4.44 -3.27 -9.21
C ILE A 316 3.43 -4.39 -8.97
N ASN A 317 2.53 -4.60 -9.91
CA ASN A 317 1.72 -5.81 -9.96
C ASN A 317 2.55 -6.92 -10.63
N TYR A 318 3.39 -7.62 -9.88
CA TYR A 318 4.17 -8.78 -10.36
C TYR A 318 3.25 -9.93 -10.80
N SER A 319 2.10 -10.04 -10.15
CA SER A 319 0.97 -10.86 -10.59
C SER A 319 -0.27 -9.99 -10.79
N LEU A 320 -0.99 -10.24 -11.88
CA LEU A 320 -2.22 -9.52 -12.20
C LEU A 320 -3.24 -9.65 -11.06
N PRO A 321 -3.87 -8.55 -10.59
CA PRO A 321 -4.91 -8.61 -9.55
C PRO A 321 -6.07 -9.52 -9.93
N GLN A 322 -6.75 -10.08 -8.93
CA GLN A 322 -7.87 -11.00 -9.19
C GLN A 322 -9.12 -10.27 -9.69
N ASN A 323 -9.37 -9.07 -9.18
CA ASN A 323 -10.52 -8.23 -9.51
C ASN A 323 -10.11 -6.76 -9.70
N PRO A 324 -10.97 -5.94 -10.31
CA PRO A 324 -10.71 -4.51 -10.54
C PRO A 324 -10.54 -3.70 -9.26
N GLU A 325 -11.24 -4.05 -8.19
CA GLU A 325 -11.17 -3.40 -6.90
C GLU A 325 -9.77 -3.54 -6.29
N SER A 326 -9.22 -4.76 -6.30
CA SER A 326 -7.84 -5.02 -5.86
C SER A 326 -6.83 -4.21 -6.68
N TYR A 327 -7.05 -4.04 -7.99
CA TYR A 327 -6.19 -3.19 -8.82
C TYR A 327 -6.16 -1.74 -8.30
N VAL A 328 -7.33 -1.15 -8.07
CA VAL A 328 -7.48 0.22 -7.58
C VAL A 328 -6.81 0.38 -6.20
N HIS A 329 -7.03 -0.57 -5.29
CA HIS A 329 -6.45 -0.55 -3.95
C HIS A 329 -4.93 -0.69 -3.96
N ARG A 330 -4.36 -1.50 -4.89
CA ARG A 330 -2.91 -1.63 -5.05
C ARG A 330 -2.29 -0.33 -5.56
N ILE A 331 -2.78 0.20 -6.66
CA ILE A 331 -2.20 1.42 -7.26
C ILE A 331 -2.41 2.65 -6.39
N GLY A 332 -3.47 2.67 -5.57
CA GLY A 332 -3.73 3.71 -4.58
C GLY A 332 -2.68 3.78 -3.45
N ARG A 333 -1.60 2.97 -3.46
CA ARG A 333 -0.45 3.10 -2.54
C ARG A 333 0.59 4.12 -3.04
N THR A 334 0.46 4.57 -4.27
CA THR A 334 1.29 5.65 -4.86
C THR A 334 0.42 6.82 -5.34
N GLY A 335 1.02 7.91 -5.77
CA GLY A 335 0.32 9.08 -6.31
C GLY A 335 -0.51 9.86 -5.30
N ARG A 336 -0.18 9.80 -4.00
CA ARG A 336 -0.92 10.49 -2.92
C ARG A 336 -0.34 11.86 -2.61
N ALA A 337 -1.15 12.71 -1.96
CA ALA A 337 -0.76 14.05 -1.50
C ALA A 337 -0.15 14.93 -2.61
N GLY A 338 -0.69 14.86 -3.83
CA GLY A 338 -0.22 15.65 -4.97
C GLY A 338 1.07 15.16 -5.63
N LYS A 339 1.72 14.11 -5.11
CA LYS A 339 2.92 13.53 -5.70
C LYS A 339 2.58 12.62 -6.88
N LYS A 340 3.46 12.60 -7.88
CA LYS A 340 3.36 11.65 -9.00
C LYS A 340 3.79 10.26 -8.55
N GLY A 341 3.13 9.22 -9.07
CA GLY A 341 3.46 7.84 -8.81
C GLY A 341 3.38 6.99 -10.07
N VAL A 342 4.00 5.83 -10.05
CA VAL A 342 4.04 4.90 -11.18
C VAL A 342 3.46 3.55 -10.77
N ALA A 343 2.52 3.03 -11.55
CA ALA A 343 1.97 1.68 -11.40
C ALA A 343 2.27 0.84 -12.63
N ILE A 344 3.00 -0.25 -12.45
CA ILE A 344 3.41 -1.16 -13.51
C ILE A 344 2.76 -2.52 -13.31
N THR A 345 2.15 -3.06 -14.34
CA THR A 345 1.51 -4.37 -14.28
C THR A 345 2.18 -5.35 -15.23
N PHE A 346 2.65 -6.48 -14.73
CA PHE A 346 3.17 -7.56 -15.55
C PHE A 346 2.01 -8.44 -16.01
N VAL A 347 1.88 -8.59 -17.33
CA VAL A 347 0.76 -9.29 -17.95
C VAL A 347 1.32 -10.40 -18.84
N GLN A 348 0.85 -11.62 -18.61
CA GLN A 348 1.15 -12.74 -19.50
C GLN A 348 0.24 -12.70 -20.74
N PRO A 349 0.64 -13.31 -21.85
CA PRO A 349 -0.17 -13.28 -23.07
C PRO A 349 -1.61 -13.79 -22.92
N ASP A 350 -1.84 -14.74 -22.04
CA ASP A 350 -3.16 -15.30 -21.70
C ASP A 350 -4.00 -14.43 -20.75
N GLU A 351 -3.36 -13.47 -20.06
CA GLU A 351 -4.03 -12.58 -19.10
C GLU A 351 -4.60 -11.29 -19.71
N PHE A 352 -4.40 -11.03 -21.01
CA PHE A 352 -4.85 -9.78 -21.65
C PHE A 352 -6.36 -9.53 -21.54
N ARG A 353 -7.18 -10.58 -21.64
CA ARG A 353 -8.63 -10.45 -21.49
C ARG A 353 -9.00 -9.93 -20.11
N LYS A 354 -8.31 -10.41 -19.08
CA LYS A 354 -8.50 -10.00 -17.70
C LYS A 354 -8.02 -8.55 -17.46
N LEU A 355 -6.90 -8.16 -18.06
CA LEU A 355 -6.44 -6.76 -18.02
C LEU A 355 -7.49 -5.81 -18.61
N LYS A 356 -8.05 -6.14 -19.78
CA LYS A 356 -9.09 -5.33 -20.43
C LYS A 356 -10.37 -5.24 -19.60
N TYR A 357 -10.73 -6.31 -18.89
CA TYR A 357 -11.84 -6.28 -17.95
C TYR A 357 -11.57 -5.32 -16.79
N ILE A 358 -10.34 -5.37 -16.21
CA ILE A 358 -9.91 -4.45 -15.14
C ILE A 358 -9.97 -3.00 -15.63
N GLU A 359 -9.41 -2.68 -16.79
CA GLU A 359 -9.47 -1.34 -17.39
C GLU A 359 -10.89 -0.80 -17.51
N LYS A 360 -11.80 -1.64 -18.01
CA LYS A 360 -13.21 -1.26 -18.22
C LYS A 360 -13.91 -0.92 -16.91
N ILE A 361 -13.76 -1.76 -15.88
CA ILE A 361 -14.45 -1.57 -14.61
C ILE A 361 -13.80 -0.47 -13.75
N ALA A 362 -12.46 -0.42 -13.70
CA ALA A 362 -11.73 0.63 -13.01
C ALA A 362 -11.78 1.99 -13.72
N LYS A 363 -12.38 2.05 -14.93
CA LYS A 363 -12.47 3.26 -15.78
C LYS A 363 -11.10 3.93 -15.95
N THR A 364 -10.07 3.14 -16.23
CA THR A 364 -8.68 3.60 -16.38
C THR A 364 -8.09 3.10 -17.69
N ASN A 365 -7.02 3.75 -18.15
CA ASN A 365 -6.26 3.33 -19.32
C ASN A 365 -4.85 2.91 -18.88
N ILE A 366 -4.53 1.62 -19.03
CA ILE A 366 -3.22 1.05 -18.69
C ILE A 366 -2.42 0.94 -19.99
N LYS A 367 -1.57 1.92 -20.26
CA LYS A 367 -0.80 1.99 -21.50
C LYS A 367 0.18 0.82 -21.63
N ARG A 368 0.31 0.25 -22.84
CA ARG A 368 1.38 -0.70 -23.09
C ARG A 368 2.70 0.04 -23.20
N LYS A 369 3.74 -0.46 -22.53
CA LYS A 369 5.13 -0.04 -22.71
C LYS A 369 6.01 -1.28 -22.82
N GLU A 370 7.19 -1.13 -23.41
CA GLU A 370 8.23 -2.16 -23.39
C GLU A 370 9.08 -2.01 -22.11
N PRO A 371 9.55 -3.13 -21.52
CA PRO A 371 10.45 -3.08 -20.37
C PRO A 371 11.75 -2.32 -20.69
N PRO A 372 12.37 -1.63 -19.70
CA PRO A 372 13.65 -0.97 -19.89
C PRO A 372 14.71 -1.92 -20.48
N THR A 373 15.43 -1.45 -21.47
CA THR A 373 16.57 -2.18 -22.04
C THR A 373 17.80 -2.08 -21.14
N ILE A 374 18.77 -2.96 -21.32
CA ILE A 374 20.04 -2.91 -20.56
C ILE A 374 20.78 -1.60 -20.87
N ASP A 375 20.73 -1.17 -22.13
CA ASP A 375 21.42 0.05 -22.56
C ASP A 375 20.80 1.30 -21.93
N GLU A 376 19.46 1.39 -21.85
CA GLU A 376 18.77 2.48 -21.14
C GLU A 376 19.13 2.53 -19.65
N ILE A 377 19.23 1.36 -18.99
CA ILE A 377 19.65 1.27 -17.59
C ILE A 377 21.10 1.76 -17.44
N MET A 378 21.98 1.36 -18.33
CA MET A 378 23.38 1.78 -18.31
C MET A 378 23.53 3.28 -18.52
N GLU A 379 22.77 3.88 -19.43
CA GLU A 379 22.74 5.33 -19.63
C GLU A 379 22.18 6.07 -18.39
N GLY A 380 21.10 5.59 -17.82
CA GLY A 380 20.53 6.15 -16.59
C GLY A 380 21.51 6.13 -15.41
N LYS A 381 22.24 5.02 -15.23
CA LYS A 381 23.29 4.90 -14.20
C LYS A 381 24.45 5.85 -14.45
N LYS A 382 24.91 5.97 -15.70
CA LYS A 382 25.95 6.95 -16.06
C LYS A 382 25.51 8.37 -15.70
N TYR A 383 24.29 8.73 -16.07
CA TYR A 383 23.73 10.05 -15.74
C TYR A 383 23.65 10.29 -14.23
N SER A 384 23.22 9.26 -13.46
CA SER A 384 23.15 9.35 -12.01
C SER A 384 24.50 9.56 -11.34
N VAL A 385 25.53 8.82 -11.78
CA VAL A 385 26.91 9.00 -11.28
C VAL A 385 27.42 10.40 -11.63
N MET A 386 27.23 10.84 -12.87
CA MET A 386 27.60 12.18 -13.31
C MET A 386 26.95 13.27 -12.46
N LYS A 387 25.65 13.12 -12.17
CA LYS A 387 24.91 14.07 -11.32
C LYS A 387 25.49 14.13 -9.91
N LYS A 388 25.75 12.96 -9.28
CA LYS A 388 26.38 12.91 -7.95
C LYS A 388 27.75 13.57 -7.92
N VAL A 389 28.58 13.32 -8.94
CA VAL A 389 29.89 13.99 -9.06
C VAL A 389 29.73 15.50 -9.17
N LEU A 390 28.77 15.98 -10.00
CA LEU A 390 28.49 17.39 -10.13
C LEU A 390 27.98 18.02 -8.82
N ASP A 391 27.17 17.29 -8.06
CA ASP A 391 26.65 17.77 -6.77
C ASP A 391 27.78 17.87 -5.72
N ILE A 392 28.72 16.88 -5.68
CA ILE A 392 29.93 16.93 -4.83
C ILE A 392 30.81 18.12 -5.24
N MET A 393 31.02 18.33 -6.55
CA MET A 393 31.82 19.46 -7.04
C MET A 393 31.21 20.81 -6.64
N LYS A 394 29.87 20.95 -6.68
CA LYS A 394 29.18 22.17 -6.29
C LYS A 394 29.19 22.43 -4.77
N SER A 395 29.14 21.36 -3.98
CA SER A 395 29.15 21.46 -2.51
C SER A 395 30.55 21.58 -1.91
N ASN A 396 31.61 21.38 -2.73
CA ASN A 396 33.00 21.23 -2.28
C ASN A 396 33.13 20.20 -1.14
N ASP A 397 32.30 19.15 -1.16
CA ASP A 397 32.26 18.10 -0.13
C ASP A 397 33.32 17.03 -0.44
N TYR A 398 34.59 17.45 -0.37
CA TYR A 398 35.77 16.58 -0.45
C TYR A 398 36.83 17.07 0.52
N ASN A 399 37.52 16.12 1.18
CA ASN A 399 38.60 16.43 2.11
C ASN A 399 39.94 16.55 1.38
N GLU A 400 40.95 17.02 2.10
CA GLU A 400 42.29 17.28 1.60
C GLU A 400 42.98 15.99 1.09
N ASP A 401 42.69 14.82 1.64
CA ASP A 401 43.21 13.52 1.23
C ASP A 401 42.82 13.18 -0.20
N TYR A 402 41.59 13.49 -0.64
CA TYR A 402 41.17 13.28 -2.04
C TYR A 402 41.88 14.22 -2.99
N LEU A 403 42.21 15.46 -2.57
CA LEU A 403 42.98 16.39 -3.40
C LEU A 403 44.44 15.92 -3.58
N GLN A 404 45.05 15.40 -2.48
CA GLN A 404 46.40 14.82 -2.55
C GLN A 404 46.44 13.61 -3.50
N LEU A 405 45.46 12.69 -3.41
CA LEU A 405 45.37 11.55 -4.33
C LEU A 405 45.13 11.98 -5.77
N ALA A 406 44.35 13.03 -6.00
CA ALA A 406 44.15 13.58 -7.34
C ALA A 406 45.44 14.16 -7.90
N ASN A 407 46.24 14.89 -7.09
CA ASN A 407 47.57 15.41 -7.52
C ASN A 407 48.52 14.28 -7.87
N ILE A 408 48.63 13.22 -7.05
CA ILE A 408 49.45 12.05 -7.35
C ILE A 408 49.03 11.42 -8.68
N LEU A 409 47.74 11.25 -8.94
CA LEU A 409 47.24 10.70 -10.19
C LEU A 409 47.53 11.59 -11.42
N LEU A 410 47.62 12.90 -11.23
CA LEU A 410 47.99 13.85 -12.31
C LEU A 410 49.48 13.88 -12.57
N GLU A 411 50.33 13.76 -11.55
CA GLU A 411 51.80 13.84 -11.63
C GLU A 411 52.42 12.53 -12.11
N GLU A 412 52.00 11.36 -11.63
CA GLU A 412 52.57 10.05 -11.99
C GLU A 412 52.37 9.65 -13.47
N ASN A 413 51.38 10.23 -14.14
CA ASN A 413 51.03 9.76 -15.48
C ASN A 413 51.74 10.44 -16.65
N ASN A 414 52.67 11.40 -16.44
CA ASN A 414 53.29 12.19 -17.52
C ASN A 414 52.30 12.67 -18.59
N CYS A 415 51.03 12.55 -18.31
CA CYS A 415 49.92 12.69 -19.25
C CYS A 415 49.20 14.02 -19.12
N GLY A 416 49.68 14.99 -18.38
CA GLY A 416 49.20 16.39 -18.30
C GLY A 416 47.70 16.72 -18.56
N ASP A 417 46.91 15.72 -18.98
CA ASP A 417 45.53 15.88 -19.36
C ASP A 417 44.59 15.26 -18.28
N ALA A 418 44.03 16.12 -17.44
CA ALA A 418 43.04 15.74 -16.45
C ALA A 418 41.86 14.93 -17.04
N LYS A 419 41.57 15.09 -18.35
CA LYS A 419 40.52 14.32 -19.03
C LYS A 419 40.81 12.82 -19.05
N VAL A 420 42.11 12.44 -19.23
CA VAL A 420 42.52 11.02 -19.26
C VAL A 420 42.36 10.39 -17.88
N VAL A 421 42.72 11.10 -16.80
CA VAL A 421 42.56 10.65 -15.41
C VAL A 421 41.07 10.49 -15.11
N ILE A 422 40.24 11.49 -15.41
CA ILE A 422 38.78 11.44 -15.21
C ILE A 422 38.17 10.29 -16.02
N ALA A 423 38.54 10.12 -17.30
CA ALA A 423 38.02 9.03 -18.13
C ALA A 423 38.43 7.65 -17.58
N SER A 424 39.63 7.51 -17.02
CA SER A 424 40.08 6.28 -16.38
C SER A 424 39.34 5.97 -15.10
N LEU A 425 39.11 6.95 -14.24
CA LEU A 425 38.29 6.82 -13.03
C LEU A 425 36.84 6.46 -13.38
N LEU A 426 36.23 7.13 -14.33
CA LEU A 426 34.87 6.81 -14.80
C LEU A 426 34.83 5.39 -15.38
N LYS A 427 35.84 4.99 -16.20
CA LYS A 427 35.93 3.62 -16.70
C LYS A 427 36.09 2.59 -15.60
N TYR A 428 36.83 2.86 -14.53
CA TYR A 428 37.02 1.99 -13.38
C TYR A 428 35.68 1.84 -12.60
N ILE A 429 35.02 2.95 -12.30
CA ILE A 429 33.73 2.98 -11.61
C ILE A 429 32.71 2.18 -12.44
N PHE A 430 32.57 2.48 -13.72
CA PHE A 430 31.57 1.83 -14.57
C PHE A 430 31.91 0.37 -14.88
N ASN A 431 33.18 -0.02 -15.03
CA ASN A 431 33.54 -1.42 -15.26
C ASN A 431 33.24 -2.29 -14.01
N ASN A 432 33.48 -1.80 -12.82
CA ASN A 432 33.20 -2.56 -11.59
C ASN A 432 31.70 -2.73 -11.34
N GLU A 433 30.89 -1.70 -11.62
CA GLU A 433 29.43 -1.81 -11.53
C GLU A 433 28.83 -2.70 -12.65
N PHE A 434 29.41 -2.70 -13.87
CA PHE A 434 28.81 -3.31 -15.06
C PHE A 434 29.41 -4.69 -15.45
N LYS A 435 30.58 -5.07 -14.99
CA LYS A 435 31.13 -6.44 -15.19
C LYS A 435 30.16 -7.51 -14.66
N ASN A 436 29.52 -7.22 -13.55
CA ASN A 436 28.54 -8.10 -12.95
C ASN A 436 27.26 -8.24 -13.81
N GLU A 437 26.84 -7.24 -14.55
CA GLU A 437 25.61 -7.27 -15.37
C GLU A 437 25.84 -7.89 -16.76
N ARG A 438 26.96 -7.60 -17.45
CA ARG A 438 27.25 -8.21 -18.74
C ARG A 438 27.51 -9.73 -18.66
N ASN A 439 28.22 -10.20 -17.64
CA ASN A 439 28.39 -11.62 -17.40
C ASN A 439 27.09 -12.36 -17.08
N ARG A 440 26.13 -11.66 -16.45
CA ARG A 440 24.79 -12.21 -16.14
C ARG A 440 23.91 -12.32 -17.39
N SER A 441 24.00 -11.40 -18.36
CA SER A 441 23.23 -11.45 -19.61
C SER A 441 23.76 -12.51 -20.59
N ASN A 442 25.07 -12.74 -20.64
CA ASN A 442 25.69 -13.75 -21.48
C ASN A 442 25.40 -15.18 -20.98
N ASN A 443 25.39 -15.42 -19.68
CA ASN A 443 25.00 -16.72 -19.13
C ASN A 443 23.53 -17.08 -19.45
N ASN A 444 22.63 -16.11 -19.50
CA ASN A 444 21.24 -16.36 -19.90
C ASN A 444 21.06 -16.62 -21.39
N ARG A 445 21.90 -16.04 -22.26
CA ARG A 445 21.91 -16.36 -23.70
C ARG A 445 22.45 -17.77 -23.95
N ASN A 446 23.49 -18.19 -23.25
CA ASN A 446 24.07 -19.53 -23.37
C ASN A 446 23.14 -20.61 -22.80
N TYR A 447 22.37 -20.30 -21.75
CA TYR A 447 21.37 -21.26 -21.23
C TYR A 447 20.19 -21.43 -22.22
N LYS A 448 19.78 -20.38 -22.93
CA LYS A 448 18.76 -20.47 -23.99
C LYS A 448 19.24 -21.20 -25.24
N SER A 449 20.51 -21.07 -25.62
CA SER A 449 21.07 -21.78 -26.77
C SER A 449 21.26 -23.29 -26.50
N ASN A 450 21.72 -23.65 -25.32
CA ASN A 450 21.85 -25.05 -24.90
C ASN A 450 20.51 -25.78 -24.76
N LYS A 451 19.45 -25.09 -24.29
CA LYS A 451 18.11 -25.67 -24.21
C LYS A 451 17.46 -25.91 -25.59
N LYS A 452 17.76 -25.05 -26.59
CA LYS A 452 17.38 -25.28 -28.00
C LYS A 452 18.10 -26.48 -28.61
N PHE A 453 19.37 -26.68 -28.27
CA PHE A 453 20.14 -27.85 -28.74
C PHE A 453 19.68 -29.19 -28.14
N TYR A 454 19.28 -29.20 -26.87
CA TYR A 454 18.75 -30.39 -26.20
C TYR A 454 17.36 -30.79 -26.70
N ASN A 455 16.48 -29.82 -26.96
CA ASN A 455 15.13 -30.12 -27.49
C ASN A 455 15.15 -30.58 -28.94
N ASN A 456 16.09 -30.13 -29.77
CA ASN A 456 16.23 -30.64 -31.14
C ASN A 456 16.82 -32.07 -31.22
N ARG A 457 17.59 -32.52 -30.22
CA ARG A 457 18.10 -33.89 -30.17
C ARG A 457 17.04 -34.92 -29.75
N ASN A 458 16.09 -34.53 -28.92
CA ASN A 458 15.00 -35.41 -28.51
C ASN A 458 13.91 -35.57 -29.57
N ASN A 459 13.64 -34.54 -30.40
CA ASN A 459 12.69 -34.66 -31.51
C ASN A 459 13.22 -35.46 -32.72
N GLY A 460 14.54 -35.66 -32.81
CA GLY A 460 15.16 -36.45 -33.87
C GLY A 460 15.16 -37.99 -33.61
N LYS A 461 14.96 -38.41 -32.35
CA LYS A 461 14.93 -39.85 -31.99
C LYS A 461 13.55 -40.50 -32.11
N PHE A 462 12.47 -39.76 -32.21
CA PHE A 462 11.10 -40.30 -32.33
C PHE A 462 10.62 -40.51 -33.78
N LYS A 463 11.41 -40.17 -34.81
CA LYS A 463 11.04 -40.39 -36.23
C LYS A 463 11.70 -41.58 -36.94
N ARG A 464 12.37 -42.49 -36.21
CA ARG A 464 13.08 -43.65 -36.84
C ARG A 464 12.58 -45.06 -36.51
N ASN A 465 11.41 -45.18 -35.85
CA ASN A 465 10.89 -46.52 -35.51
C ASN A 465 9.45 -46.75 -35.95
N ASN A 466 9.05 -46.37 -37.16
CA ASN A 466 7.81 -46.83 -37.76
C ASN A 466 7.94 -47.02 -39.27
N ILE A 467 8.87 -47.88 -39.71
CA ILE A 467 8.83 -48.53 -41.03
C ILE A 467 9.48 -49.93 -40.81
N SER A 468 8.67 -50.92 -40.48
CA SER A 468 8.76 -52.32 -40.86
C SER A 468 7.93 -53.18 -39.88
N LYS A 469 6.74 -53.45 -40.22
CA LYS A 469 6.06 -54.72 -40.41
C LYS A 469 4.55 -54.48 -40.61
#